data_74d8b2ff0ef26727e0353f6e80215039
#
_entry.id   74d8b2ff0ef26727e0353f6e80215039
#
_cell.length_a   1.000
_cell.length_b   1.000
_cell.length_c   1.000
_cell.angle_alpha   90.00
_cell.angle_beta   90.00
_cell.angle_gamma   90.00
#
_symmetry.space_group_name_H-M   'P 1'
#
loop_
_entity.id
_entity.type
_entity.pdbx_description
1 polymer ?
#
loop_
_entity_poly.entity_id
_entity_poly.type
_entity_poly.pdbx_seq_one_letter_code
_entity_poly.pdbx_strand_id
1 'polypeptide(L)'
;MTAALELQGITKSYDTVQVLQKINLTVEEGEFICLLGPSGCGKTTLLRIIAGLLDPTDGDIVIRGRKVTALSPSERNIAMVFQSYALYPHKTVWENIAFPLRMRAPASTKIPFFWRFLPAGKKLAAELSRQVP
;
A
#
# COMPACT_ATOMS: atom_id res chain seq x y z
N MET A 1 6.56 16.43 -18.09
CA MET A 1 5.66 15.96 -17.02
C MET A 1 6.28 14.69 -16.46
N THR A 2 6.24 14.48 -15.16
CA THR A 2 6.92 13.32 -14.55
C THR A 2 5.86 12.26 -14.30
N ALA A 3 6.03 11.07 -14.88
CA ALA A 3 5.13 9.96 -14.66
C ALA A 3 5.13 9.53 -13.19
N ALA A 4 3.96 9.43 -12.58
CA ALA A 4 3.79 8.94 -11.22
C ALA A 4 3.95 7.42 -11.13
N LEU A 5 3.49 6.71 -12.18
CA LEU A 5 3.57 5.25 -12.31
C LEU A 5 3.79 4.87 -13.77
N GLU A 6 4.71 3.96 -14.02
CA GLU A 6 4.87 3.30 -15.31
C GLU A 6 4.89 1.79 -15.13
N LEU A 7 4.09 1.10 -15.91
CA LEU A 7 4.10 -0.35 -16.07
C LEU A 7 4.68 -0.67 -17.44
N GLN A 8 5.74 -1.43 -17.47
CA GLN A 8 6.47 -1.76 -18.68
C GLN A 8 6.43 -3.26 -18.93
N GLY A 9 5.51 -3.70 -19.79
CA GLY A 9 5.38 -5.09 -20.22
C GLY A 9 4.99 -6.06 -19.10
N ILE A 10 4.21 -5.63 -18.10
CA ILE A 10 3.81 -6.47 -16.95
C ILE A 10 3.01 -7.68 -17.43
N THR A 11 3.50 -8.86 -17.08
CA THR A 11 2.79 -10.14 -17.25
C THR A 11 2.59 -10.84 -15.92
N LYS A 12 1.56 -11.68 -15.84
CA LYS A 12 1.39 -12.60 -14.72
C LYS A 12 0.79 -13.92 -15.19
N SER A 13 1.49 -15.00 -14.91
CA SER A 13 1.02 -16.37 -15.10
C SER A 13 1.01 -17.11 -13.77
N TYR A 14 0.05 -17.98 -13.60
CA TYR A 14 0.00 -18.99 -12.55
C TYR A 14 -0.01 -20.34 -13.25
N ASP A 15 1.06 -21.09 -13.10
CA ASP A 15 1.31 -22.33 -13.83
C ASP A 15 1.09 -22.15 -15.34
N THR A 16 0.04 -22.76 -15.90
CA THR A 16 -0.31 -22.68 -17.34
C THR A 16 -1.27 -21.55 -17.69
N VAL A 17 -1.82 -20.86 -16.67
CA VAL A 17 -2.85 -19.81 -16.89
C VAL A 17 -2.21 -18.43 -16.87
N GLN A 18 -2.24 -17.74 -18.00
CA GLN A 18 -1.81 -16.33 -18.10
C GLN A 18 -2.97 -15.41 -17.73
N VAL A 19 -2.81 -14.67 -16.62
CA VAL A 19 -3.82 -13.74 -16.07
C VAL A 19 -3.60 -12.32 -16.57
N LEU A 20 -2.35 -11.88 -16.71
CA LEU A 20 -2.01 -10.58 -17.27
C LEU A 20 -1.13 -10.75 -18.52
N GLN A 21 -1.54 -10.11 -19.61
CA GLN A 21 -0.89 -10.19 -20.90
C GLN A 21 -0.23 -8.84 -21.22
N LYS A 22 1.06 -8.70 -20.94
CA LYS A 22 1.95 -7.60 -21.33
C LYS A 22 1.31 -6.20 -21.18
N ILE A 23 0.96 -5.85 -19.94
CA ILE A 23 0.33 -4.56 -19.65
C ILE A 23 1.38 -3.44 -19.70
N ASN A 24 1.10 -2.42 -20.51
CA ASN A 24 1.84 -1.16 -20.51
C ASN A 24 0.87 -0.05 -20.11
N LEU A 25 1.25 0.77 -19.13
CA LEU A 25 0.44 1.88 -18.63
C LEU A 25 1.36 2.96 -18.09
N THR A 26 1.09 4.19 -18.44
CA THR A 26 1.72 5.36 -17.84
C THR A 26 0.65 6.20 -17.18
N VAL A 27 0.88 6.61 -15.94
CA VAL A 27 -0.01 7.46 -15.14
C VAL A 27 0.77 8.71 -14.75
N GLU A 28 0.23 9.87 -15.07
CA GLU A 28 0.83 11.15 -14.72
C GLU A 28 0.52 11.55 -13.26
N GLU A 29 1.30 12.48 -12.72
CA GLU A 29 1.07 12.95 -11.36
C GLU A 29 -0.26 13.71 -11.25
N GLY A 30 -1.09 13.35 -10.25
CA GLY A 30 -2.44 13.92 -10.05
C GLY A 30 -3.52 13.28 -10.92
N GLU A 31 -3.20 12.31 -11.76
CA GLU A 31 -4.19 11.61 -12.59
C GLU A 31 -5.01 10.61 -11.78
N PHE A 32 -6.29 10.48 -12.12
CA PHE A 32 -7.20 9.47 -11.58
C PHE A 32 -7.44 8.38 -12.62
N ILE A 33 -7.06 7.14 -12.29
CA ILE A 33 -7.23 5.97 -13.18
C ILE A 33 -8.29 5.03 -12.63
N CYS A 34 -9.20 4.60 -13.51
CA CYS A 34 -10.19 3.58 -13.20
C CYS A 34 -9.98 2.33 -14.05
N LEU A 35 -9.81 1.16 -13.39
CA LEU A 35 -9.69 -0.13 -14.05
C LEU A 35 -11.07 -0.77 -14.19
N LEU A 36 -11.59 -0.86 -15.42
CA LEU A 36 -12.88 -1.47 -15.73
C LEU A 36 -12.70 -2.85 -16.38
N GLY A 37 -13.62 -3.75 -16.14
CA GLY A 37 -13.63 -5.09 -16.73
C GLY A 37 -14.41 -6.11 -15.90
N PRO A 38 -14.73 -7.27 -16.47
CA PRO A 38 -15.48 -8.33 -15.80
C PRO A 38 -14.73 -8.89 -14.57
N SER A 39 -15.45 -9.64 -13.73
CA SER A 39 -14.83 -10.36 -12.62
C SER A 39 -13.79 -11.36 -13.16
N GLY A 40 -12.64 -11.46 -12.48
CA GLY A 40 -11.57 -12.40 -12.87
C GLY A 40 -10.62 -11.90 -13.97
N CYS A 41 -10.85 -10.74 -14.59
CA CYS A 41 -9.98 -10.24 -15.68
C CYS A 41 -8.61 -9.69 -15.24
N GLY A 42 -8.19 -9.89 -13.98
CA GLY A 42 -6.85 -9.53 -13.51
C GLY A 42 -6.71 -8.16 -12.83
N LYS A 43 -7.76 -7.34 -12.67
CA LYS A 43 -7.67 -6.00 -12.02
C LYS A 43 -7.01 -6.04 -10.64
N THR A 44 -7.50 -6.91 -9.78
CA THR A 44 -6.94 -7.07 -8.42
C THR A 44 -5.52 -7.62 -8.45
N THR A 45 -5.21 -8.49 -9.41
CA THR A 45 -3.86 -9.01 -9.61
C THR A 45 -2.91 -7.89 -9.99
N LEU A 46 -3.29 -7.02 -10.93
CA LEU A 46 -2.50 -5.86 -11.33
C LEU A 46 -2.26 -4.90 -10.16
N LEU A 47 -3.31 -4.56 -9.41
CA LEU A 47 -3.20 -3.68 -8.23
C LEU A 47 -2.26 -4.28 -7.16
N ARG A 48 -2.34 -5.58 -6.90
CA ARG A 48 -1.43 -6.27 -5.97
C ARG A 48 0.02 -6.25 -6.45
N ILE A 49 0.25 -6.37 -7.76
CA ILE A 49 1.59 -6.27 -8.35
C ILE A 49 2.14 -4.85 -8.19
N ILE A 50 1.36 -3.82 -8.50
CA ILE A 50 1.75 -2.41 -8.27
C ILE A 50 2.08 -2.18 -6.80
N ALA A 51 1.27 -2.72 -5.90
CA ALA A 51 1.47 -2.60 -4.45
C ALA A 51 2.67 -3.40 -3.90
N GLY A 52 3.29 -4.28 -4.70
CA GLY A 52 4.37 -5.17 -4.23
C GLY A 52 3.91 -6.31 -3.35
N LEU A 53 2.62 -6.63 -3.36
CA LEU A 53 2.04 -7.76 -2.64
C LEU A 53 2.06 -9.05 -3.46
N LEU A 54 2.44 -8.94 -4.72
CA LEU A 54 2.56 -10.02 -5.67
C LEU A 54 3.63 -9.66 -6.69
N ASP A 55 4.53 -10.58 -6.99
CA ASP A 55 5.54 -10.38 -8.02
C ASP A 55 4.94 -10.61 -9.42
N PRO A 56 5.29 -9.79 -10.42
CA PRO A 56 4.99 -10.08 -11.81
C PRO A 56 5.77 -11.31 -12.26
N THR A 57 5.33 -11.96 -13.34
CA THR A 57 6.12 -13.00 -14.01
C THR A 57 7.22 -12.37 -14.84
N ASP A 58 6.92 -11.24 -15.48
CA ASP A 58 7.88 -10.45 -16.27
C ASP A 58 7.42 -8.98 -16.33
N GLY A 59 8.33 -8.09 -16.71
CA GLY A 59 8.11 -6.67 -16.85
C GLY A 59 8.57 -5.86 -15.63
N ASP A 60 8.51 -4.55 -15.77
CA ASP A 60 9.03 -3.60 -14.81
C ASP A 60 8.00 -2.60 -14.32
N ILE A 61 8.15 -2.19 -13.06
CA ILE A 61 7.34 -1.16 -12.42
C ILE A 61 8.26 -0.01 -12.02
N VAL A 62 7.92 1.17 -12.48
CA VAL A 62 8.62 2.41 -12.14
C VAL A 62 7.65 3.34 -11.44
N ILE A 63 7.99 3.84 -10.26
CA ILE A 63 7.22 4.82 -9.50
C ILE A 63 8.07 6.07 -9.33
N ARG A 64 7.59 7.20 -9.85
CA ARG A 64 8.30 8.50 -9.83
C ARG A 64 9.75 8.37 -10.29
N GLY A 65 9.97 7.70 -11.42
CA GLY A 65 11.28 7.50 -12.01
C GLY A 65 12.17 6.46 -11.31
N ARG A 66 11.70 5.81 -10.24
CA ARG A 66 12.44 4.76 -9.51
C ARG A 66 11.88 3.38 -9.84
N LYS A 67 12.72 2.48 -10.33
CA LYS A 67 12.34 1.07 -10.51
C LYS A 67 12.09 0.42 -9.16
N VAL A 68 10.89 -0.15 -8.98
CA VAL A 68 10.42 -0.71 -7.71
C VAL A 68 9.99 -2.17 -7.81
N THR A 69 10.22 -2.82 -8.94
CA THR A 69 9.74 -4.19 -9.22
C THR A 69 10.12 -5.17 -8.10
N ALA A 70 11.38 -5.14 -7.65
CA ALA A 70 11.91 -6.02 -6.61
C ALA A 70 11.77 -5.47 -5.17
N LEU A 71 11.15 -4.31 -4.98
CA LEU A 71 11.01 -3.68 -3.67
C LEU A 71 9.77 -4.19 -2.94
N SER A 72 9.89 -4.32 -1.61
CA SER A 72 8.76 -4.64 -0.74
C SER A 72 7.69 -3.54 -0.74
N PRO A 73 6.45 -3.83 -0.36
CA PRO A 73 5.37 -2.82 -0.29
C PRO A 73 5.72 -1.59 0.53
N SER A 74 6.43 -1.78 1.65
CA SER A 74 6.85 -0.70 2.55
C SER A 74 7.88 0.26 1.95
N GLU A 75 8.63 -0.20 0.94
CA GLU A 75 9.68 0.58 0.28
C GLU A 75 9.18 1.32 -0.97
N ARG A 76 7.98 1.00 -1.45
CA ARG A 76 7.39 1.61 -2.66
C ARG A 76 6.77 2.98 -2.41
N ASN A 77 6.61 3.40 -1.16
CA ASN A 77 5.99 4.67 -0.75
C ASN A 77 4.61 4.91 -1.40
N ILE A 78 3.77 3.89 -1.38
CA ILE A 78 2.38 3.92 -1.85
C ILE A 78 1.43 3.52 -0.72
N ALA A 79 0.15 3.81 -0.88
CA ALA A 79 -0.91 3.33 -0.01
C ALA A 79 -1.89 2.45 -0.80
N MET A 80 -2.43 1.42 -0.16
CA MET A 80 -3.45 0.55 -0.73
C MET A 80 -4.63 0.41 0.24
N VAL A 81 -5.84 0.61 -0.27
CA VAL A 81 -7.07 0.36 0.47
C VAL A 81 -7.65 -0.96 0.01
N PHE A 82 -7.79 -1.91 0.93
CA PHE A 82 -8.36 -3.22 0.64
C PHE A 82 -9.89 -3.19 0.76
N GLN A 83 -10.56 -4.02 0.00
CA GLN A 83 -12.01 -4.19 0.08
C GLN A 83 -12.49 -4.64 1.47
N SER A 84 -11.68 -5.43 2.19
CA SER A 84 -11.92 -5.87 3.58
C SER A 84 -11.39 -4.89 4.63
N TYR A 85 -10.96 -3.68 4.22
CA TYR A 85 -10.37 -2.64 5.08
C TYR A 85 -9.10 -3.06 5.84
N ALA A 86 -8.63 -4.30 5.71
CA ALA A 86 -7.44 -4.87 6.37
C ALA A 86 -7.39 -4.61 7.88
N LEU A 87 -8.53 -4.65 8.56
CA LEU A 87 -8.65 -4.44 9.99
C LEU A 87 -8.06 -5.62 10.77
N TYR A 88 -7.38 -5.32 11.86
CA TYR A 88 -6.93 -6.30 12.85
C TYR A 88 -8.10 -6.60 13.82
N PRO A 89 -8.78 -7.76 13.72
CA PRO A 89 -10.01 -8.03 14.47
C PRO A 89 -9.79 -8.13 16.00
N HIS A 90 -8.55 -8.42 16.39
CA HIS A 90 -8.14 -8.51 17.81
C HIS A 90 -7.72 -7.15 18.40
N LYS A 91 -7.82 -6.06 17.65
CA LYS A 91 -7.47 -4.71 18.06
C LYS A 91 -8.71 -3.83 18.16
N THR A 92 -8.70 -2.88 19.07
CA THR A 92 -9.71 -1.83 19.15
C THR A 92 -9.61 -0.90 17.92
N VAL A 93 -10.65 -0.09 17.67
CA VAL A 93 -10.65 0.92 16.59
C VAL A 93 -9.43 1.85 16.72
N TRP A 94 -9.19 2.35 17.94
CA TRP A 94 -8.05 3.22 18.23
C TRP A 94 -6.70 2.54 17.92
N GLU A 95 -6.54 1.28 18.30
CA GLU A 95 -5.32 0.51 18.02
C GLU A 95 -5.12 0.25 16.54
N ASN A 96 -6.18 0.02 15.77
CA ASN A 96 -6.11 -0.10 14.30
C ASN A 96 -5.61 1.20 13.67
N ILE A 97 -6.14 2.35 14.10
CA ILE A 97 -5.73 3.67 13.57
C ILE A 97 -4.28 4.01 13.99
N ALA A 98 -3.89 3.69 15.22
CA ALA A 98 -2.57 4.02 15.74
C ALA A 98 -1.46 3.07 15.25
N PHE A 99 -1.79 1.90 14.74
CA PHE A 99 -0.83 0.86 14.39
C PHE A 99 0.21 1.31 13.34
N PRO A 100 -0.15 1.93 12.20
CA PRO A 100 0.82 2.39 11.22
C PRO A 100 1.80 3.44 11.77
N LEU A 101 1.32 4.32 12.64
CA LEU A 101 2.16 5.34 13.29
C LEU A 101 3.20 4.71 14.22
N ARG A 102 2.78 3.68 14.96
CA ARG A 102 3.70 2.92 15.85
C ARG A 102 4.77 2.17 15.06
N MET A 103 4.43 1.64 13.89
CA MET A 103 5.38 0.91 13.05
C MET A 103 6.41 1.84 12.38
N ARG A 104 6.03 3.09 12.07
CA ARG A 104 6.93 4.10 11.50
C ARG A 104 7.77 4.83 12.54
N ALA A 105 7.39 4.78 13.81
CA ALA A 105 8.14 5.43 14.88
C ALA A 105 9.55 4.84 14.99
N PRO A 106 10.61 5.67 15.08
CA PRO A 106 11.97 5.19 15.31
C PRO A 106 12.03 4.38 16.60
N ALA A 107 12.97 3.41 16.66
CA ALA A 107 13.08 2.46 17.78
C ALA A 107 13.23 3.17 19.15
N SER A 108 13.82 4.37 19.15
CA SER A 108 13.95 5.24 20.33
C SER A 108 12.61 5.80 20.83
N THR A 109 11.59 5.83 19.98
CA THR A 109 10.26 6.35 20.27
C THR A 109 9.24 5.23 20.51
N LYS A 110 9.67 3.95 20.49
CA LYS A 110 8.82 2.81 20.86
C LYS A 110 8.39 2.97 22.31
N ILE A 111 7.24 3.60 22.47
CA ILE A 111 6.62 3.86 23.77
C ILE A 111 6.33 2.52 24.43
N PRO A 112 6.94 2.20 25.58
CA PRO A 112 6.65 0.96 26.30
C PRO A 112 5.16 0.86 26.63
N PHE A 113 4.63 -0.34 26.69
CA PHE A 113 3.20 -0.62 26.93
C PHE A 113 2.62 0.12 28.15
N PHE A 114 3.42 0.36 29.20
CA PHE A 114 2.97 1.05 30.42
C PHE A 114 2.73 2.56 30.24
N TRP A 115 3.27 3.21 29.18
CA TRP A 115 2.99 4.62 28.86
C TRP A 115 1.54 4.87 28.47
N ARG A 116 0.80 3.82 28.15
CA ARG A 116 -0.64 3.84 27.91
C ARG A 116 -1.42 4.37 29.14
N PHE A 117 -0.85 4.27 30.32
CA PHE A 117 -1.45 4.67 31.59
C PHE A 117 -0.96 6.04 32.09
N LEU A 118 0.03 6.65 31.45
CA LEU A 118 0.55 7.96 31.82
C LEU A 118 -0.27 9.11 31.20
N PRO A 119 -0.40 10.27 31.91
CA PRO A 119 -1.12 11.45 31.41
C PRO A 119 -0.64 11.95 30.05
N ALA A 120 0.65 11.75 29.72
CA ALA A 120 1.24 12.11 28.44
C ALA A 120 0.67 11.29 27.26
N GLY A 121 0.33 10.01 27.48
CA GLY A 121 -0.30 9.16 26.47
C GLY A 121 -1.72 9.64 26.11
N LYS A 122 -2.45 10.18 27.08
CA LYS A 122 -3.77 10.78 26.87
C LYS A 122 -3.69 12.08 26.07
N LYS A 123 -2.64 12.91 26.27
CA LYS A 123 -2.41 14.13 25.48
C LYS A 123 -2.11 13.81 24.01
N LEU A 124 -1.27 12.83 23.73
CA LEU A 124 -0.96 12.39 22.37
C LEU A 124 -2.19 11.81 21.66
N ALA A 125 -3.00 11.02 22.35
CA ALA A 125 -4.27 10.50 21.82
C ALA A 125 -5.28 11.62 21.51
N ALA A 126 -5.35 12.66 22.35
CA ALA A 126 -6.20 13.83 22.13
C ALA A 126 -5.70 14.71 20.95
N GLU A 127 -4.39 14.82 20.76
CA GLU A 127 -3.79 15.53 19.62
C GLU A 127 -4.04 14.80 18.30
N LEU A 128 -3.88 13.47 18.28
CA LEU A 128 -4.18 12.65 17.11
C LEU A 128 -5.66 12.65 16.74
N SER A 129 -6.57 12.71 17.75
CA SER A 129 -8.01 12.80 17.48
C SER A 129 -8.47 14.16 16.93
N ARG A 130 -7.65 15.22 17.06
CA ARG A 130 -7.91 16.55 16.47
C ARG A 130 -7.44 16.67 15.01
N GLN A 131 -6.57 15.77 14.55
CA GLN A 131 -6.01 15.78 13.20
C GLN A 131 -6.74 14.87 12.21
N VAL A 132 -7.77 14.15 12.66
CA VAL A 132 -8.65 13.36 11.80
C VAL A 132 -9.94 14.15 11.62
N PRO A 133 -10.25 14.64 10.39
CA PRO A 133 -11.51 15.30 10.08
C PRO A 133 -12.69 14.33 10.19
#